data_30a1c1fbe2e35447d4525236216a4f28
#
_entry.id   30a1c1fbe2e35447d4525236216a4f28
#
_cell.length_a   1.000
_cell.length_b   1.000
_cell.length_c   1.000
_cell.angle_alpha   90.00
_cell.angle_beta   90.00
_cell.angle_gamma   90.00
#
_symmetry.space_group_name_H-M   'P 1'
#
loop_
_entity.id
_entity.type
_entity.pdbx_description
1 polymer ?
#
loop_
_entity_poly.entity_id
_entity_poly.type
_entity_poly.pdbx_seq_one_letter_code
_entity_poly.pdbx_strand_id
1 'polypeptide(L)'
;MRGLQVDRNNLMLVGDELQVRLFMAGYFLEVYDVYEWPFKLDQQAIIAMITQANEQFDLKLSFLQKTECAFLLAVSLIRQEQGFHCTSKRKLLTAEKIARYEPPINQLMTEFDLPITEAKRDDLIQTIFWYDFAWDNAEEEVRIERLCNTTLSLIINALGITISEPSRENCIGLLKSVYNSYKAYPYEKYIAYNRELYNSLTIQKDFAVFSKVLEKTLKDQEAKSHFPWYSMYYHMILFELFIYWDGLPEQLDGLRKPVSTEVCSDLGTKHAKFLAYYLDKNYHDKLLLDIKADKSYSETAPESLISDLYVTNFSTPAIPEERLFVLEDVPSAKTLSALGRKIEEYRMNTLIKQLAYLN
;
A
#
# COMPACT_ATOMS: atom_id res chain seq x y z
N MET A 1 4.86 23.38 8.44
CA MET A 1 3.99 23.39 9.64
C MET A 1 2.57 23.04 9.20
N ARG A 2 1.88 22.16 9.92
CA ARG A 2 0.55 21.61 9.56
C ARG A 2 -0.61 22.58 9.78
N GLY A 3 -0.45 23.89 9.56
CA GLY A 3 -1.47 24.92 9.86
C GLY A 3 -1.74 25.11 11.35
N LEU A 4 -1.03 24.36 12.22
CA LEU A 4 -1.17 24.41 13.67
C LEU A 4 -0.05 25.24 14.29
N GLN A 5 -0.38 25.96 15.34
CA GLN A 5 0.57 26.73 16.15
C GLN A 5 0.54 26.24 17.59
N VAL A 6 1.66 26.39 18.30
CA VAL A 6 1.71 26.15 19.75
C VAL A 6 1.63 27.49 20.45
N ASP A 7 0.55 27.70 21.18
CA ASP A 7 0.50 28.79 22.17
C ASP A 7 1.45 28.44 23.32
N ARG A 8 2.60 29.13 23.36
CA ARG A 8 3.64 28.86 24.35
C ARG A 8 3.26 29.29 25.76
N ASN A 9 2.31 30.22 25.91
CA ASN A 9 1.87 30.70 27.21
C ASN A 9 0.99 29.66 27.92
N ASN A 10 0.11 28.99 27.13
CA ASN A 10 -0.84 28.04 27.66
C ASN A 10 -0.47 26.59 27.33
N LEU A 11 0.63 26.37 26.59
CA LEU A 11 1.07 25.06 26.10
C LEU A 11 -0.02 24.30 25.31
N MET A 12 -0.78 25.04 24.49
CA MET A 12 -1.90 24.53 23.75
C MET A 12 -1.66 24.56 22.25
N LEU A 13 -2.22 23.58 21.54
CA LEU A 13 -2.34 23.62 20.09
C LEU A 13 -3.50 24.52 19.68
N VAL A 14 -3.22 25.48 18.80
CA VAL A 14 -4.19 26.42 18.24
C VAL A 14 -4.19 26.34 16.71
N GLY A 15 -5.37 26.44 16.12
CA GLY A 15 -5.58 26.35 14.68
C GLY A 15 -7.05 26.03 14.38
N ASP A 16 -7.31 25.52 13.17
CA ASP A 16 -8.61 24.95 12.85
C ASP A 16 -8.90 23.76 13.77
N GLU A 17 -10.04 23.76 14.46
CA GLU A 17 -10.30 22.78 15.52
C GLU A 17 -10.37 21.33 14.99
N LEU A 18 -10.92 21.11 13.80
CA LEU A 18 -10.90 19.78 13.20
C LEU A 18 -9.46 19.31 12.93
N GLN A 19 -8.60 20.19 12.44
CA GLN A 19 -7.19 19.86 12.20
C GLN A 19 -6.45 19.59 13.51
N VAL A 20 -6.76 20.33 14.59
CA VAL A 20 -6.22 20.04 15.93
C VAL A 20 -6.63 18.65 16.37
N ARG A 21 -7.91 18.29 16.24
CA ARG A 21 -8.42 16.97 16.63
C ARG A 21 -7.80 15.83 15.82
N LEU A 22 -7.73 15.98 14.50
CA LEU A 22 -7.10 14.99 13.62
C LEU A 22 -5.61 14.81 13.96
N PHE A 23 -4.89 15.91 14.20
CA PHE A 23 -3.50 15.85 14.61
C PHE A 23 -3.34 15.12 15.97
N MET A 24 -4.13 15.50 16.98
CA MET A 24 -4.06 14.90 18.31
C MET A 24 -4.42 13.41 18.27
N ALA A 25 -5.47 13.04 17.57
CA ALA A 25 -5.87 11.64 17.42
C ALA A 25 -4.77 10.80 16.76
N GLY A 26 -4.19 11.29 15.66
CA GLY A 26 -3.06 10.64 15.00
C GLY A 26 -1.83 10.54 15.90
N TYR A 27 -1.49 11.61 16.64
CA TYR A 27 -0.38 11.59 17.59
C TYR A 27 -0.57 10.56 18.71
N PHE A 28 -1.77 10.54 19.32
CA PHE A 28 -2.05 9.55 20.36
C PHE A 28 -2.01 8.13 19.82
N LEU A 29 -2.55 7.89 18.64
CA LEU A 29 -2.51 6.56 18.02
C LEU A 29 -1.08 6.11 17.70
N GLU A 30 -0.19 7.00 17.24
CA GLU A 30 1.22 6.66 17.00
C GLU A 30 2.01 6.42 18.29
N VAL A 31 1.64 7.08 19.40
CA VAL A 31 2.36 6.94 20.70
C VAL A 31 1.89 5.73 21.48
N TYR A 32 0.57 5.45 21.48
CA TYR A 32 -0.04 4.43 22.34
C TYR A 32 -0.43 3.16 21.60
N ASP A 33 -0.35 3.18 20.24
CA ASP A 33 -0.77 2.07 19.40
C ASP A 33 -2.27 1.70 19.57
N VAL A 34 -2.70 0.68 18.83
CA VAL A 34 -4.10 0.21 18.84
C VAL A 34 -4.51 -0.52 20.13
N TYR A 35 -3.53 -0.91 20.95
CA TYR A 35 -3.76 -1.72 22.16
C TYR A 35 -3.74 -0.92 23.45
N GLU A 36 -3.31 0.33 23.44
CA GLU A 36 -3.23 1.18 24.62
C GLU A 36 -4.23 2.34 24.51
N TRP A 37 -4.99 2.56 25.60
CA TRP A 37 -6.00 3.61 25.65
C TRP A 37 -5.61 4.73 26.63
N PRO A 38 -5.17 5.90 26.15
CA PRO A 38 -4.66 6.96 27.03
C PRO A 38 -5.73 7.86 27.65
N PHE A 39 -7.01 7.66 27.32
CA PHE A 39 -8.08 8.54 27.73
C PHE A 39 -8.80 8.01 28.97
N LYS A 40 -9.36 8.94 29.79
CA LYS A 40 -10.22 8.59 30.92
C LYS A 40 -11.64 8.14 30.52
N LEU A 41 -11.98 8.27 29.25
CA LEU A 41 -13.26 7.82 28.69
C LEU A 41 -13.27 6.29 28.58
N ASP A 42 -14.46 5.70 28.68
CA ASP A 42 -14.63 4.26 28.52
C ASP A 42 -14.36 3.85 27.06
N GLN A 43 -13.27 3.12 26.86
CA GLN A 43 -12.87 2.62 25.52
C GLN A 43 -13.94 1.71 24.93
N GLN A 44 -14.54 0.83 25.74
CA GLN A 44 -15.50 -0.14 25.23
C GLN A 44 -16.78 0.54 24.76
N ALA A 45 -17.25 1.55 25.48
CA ALA A 45 -18.40 2.36 25.09
C ALA A 45 -18.13 3.09 23.76
N ILE A 46 -16.96 3.71 23.60
CA ILE A 46 -16.60 4.41 22.36
C ILE A 46 -16.48 3.45 21.17
N ILE A 47 -15.82 2.29 21.34
CA ILE A 47 -15.73 1.29 20.28
C ILE A 47 -17.08 0.71 19.93
N ALA A 48 -17.97 0.49 20.91
CA ALA A 48 -19.34 0.04 20.68
C ALA A 48 -20.11 1.06 19.85
N MET A 49 -20.01 2.34 20.17
CA MET A 49 -20.63 3.43 19.42
C MET A 49 -20.15 3.48 17.96
N ILE A 50 -18.83 3.38 17.73
CA ILE A 50 -18.27 3.34 16.36
C ILE A 50 -18.71 2.07 15.62
N THR A 51 -18.77 0.93 16.29
CA THR A 51 -19.22 -0.33 15.69
C THR A 51 -20.68 -0.26 15.27
N GLN A 52 -21.54 0.28 16.12
CA GLN A 52 -22.95 0.49 15.81
C GLN A 52 -23.14 1.49 14.65
N ALA A 53 -22.39 2.61 14.65
CA ALA A 53 -22.38 3.53 13.53
C ALA A 53 -21.91 2.86 12.22
N ASN A 54 -20.84 2.04 12.29
CA ASN A 54 -20.35 1.29 11.14
C ASN A 54 -21.41 0.35 10.54
N GLU A 55 -22.17 -0.35 11.37
CA GLU A 55 -23.23 -1.24 10.93
C GLU A 55 -24.43 -0.46 10.38
N GLN A 56 -24.86 0.58 11.11
CA GLN A 56 -26.05 1.38 10.75
C GLN A 56 -25.87 2.15 9.43
N PHE A 57 -24.65 2.58 9.13
CA PHE A 57 -24.34 3.39 7.93
C PHE A 57 -23.60 2.61 6.84
N ASP A 58 -23.34 1.30 7.04
CA ASP A 58 -22.57 0.45 6.11
C ASP A 58 -21.21 1.08 5.72
N LEU A 59 -20.46 1.58 6.72
CA LEU A 59 -19.20 2.30 6.47
C LEU A 59 -18.05 1.39 6.06
N LYS A 60 -18.18 0.06 6.30
CA LYS A 60 -17.17 -0.96 5.96
C LYS A 60 -15.79 -0.68 6.56
N LEU A 61 -15.75 -0.09 7.75
CA LEU A 61 -14.51 0.25 8.42
C LEU A 61 -13.74 -1.00 8.85
N SER A 62 -12.46 -1.06 8.52
CA SER A 62 -11.53 -2.06 9.03
C SER A 62 -11.30 -1.87 10.54
N PHE A 63 -10.67 -2.85 11.20
CA PHE A 63 -10.31 -2.74 12.61
C PHE A 63 -9.48 -1.48 12.90
N LEU A 64 -8.46 -1.20 12.08
CA LEU A 64 -7.63 -0.02 12.25
C LEU A 64 -8.42 1.28 12.08
N GLN A 65 -9.28 1.37 11.07
CA GLN A 65 -10.12 2.55 10.86
C GLN A 65 -11.12 2.77 11.99
N LYS A 66 -11.70 1.70 12.57
CA LYS A 66 -12.55 1.82 13.77
C LYS A 66 -11.76 2.37 14.96
N THR A 67 -10.51 1.92 15.13
CA THR A 67 -9.63 2.43 16.18
C THR A 67 -9.27 3.89 15.95
N GLU A 68 -8.90 4.28 14.71
CA GLU A 68 -8.66 5.68 14.34
C GLU A 68 -9.87 6.57 14.67
N CYS A 69 -11.08 6.11 14.30
CA CYS A 69 -12.33 6.81 14.63
C CYS A 69 -12.54 6.91 16.14
N ALA A 70 -12.23 5.85 16.91
CA ALA A 70 -12.40 5.86 18.36
C ALA A 70 -11.45 6.88 19.03
N PHE A 71 -10.19 6.94 18.61
CA PHE A 71 -9.24 7.95 19.09
C PHE A 71 -9.70 9.37 18.73
N LEU A 72 -10.17 9.59 17.49
CA LEU A 72 -10.68 10.86 17.06
C LEU A 72 -11.94 11.28 17.84
N LEU A 73 -12.85 10.35 18.10
CA LEU A 73 -14.04 10.58 18.91
C LEU A 73 -13.70 10.94 20.35
N ALA A 74 -12.77 10.19 20.98
CA ALA A 74 -12.33 10.48 22.33
C ALA A 74 -11.70 11.88 22.45
N VAL A 75 -10.80 12.23 21.53
CA VAL A 75 -10.22 13.58 21.45
C VAL A 75 -11.31 14.64 21.27
N SER A 76 -12.29 14.38 20.40
CA SER A 76 -13.37 15.31 20.12
C SER A 76 -14.25 15.58 21.36
N LEU A 77 -14.62 14.53 22.09
CA LEU A 77 -15.41 14.66 23.33
C LEU A 77 -14.65 15.46 24.41
N ILE A 78 -13.36 15.14 24.62
CA ILE A 78 -12.52 15.87 25.60
C ILE A 78 -12.40 17.34 25.21
N ARG A 79 -12.17 17.62 23.93
CA ARG A 79 -12.05 19.01 23.44
C ARG A 79 -13.34 19.78 23.59
N GLN A 80 -14.48 19.14 23.34
CA GLN A 80 -15.81 19.75 23.56
C GLN A 80 -16.08 20.11 25.02
N GLU A 81 -15.70 19.21 25.94
CA GLU A 81 -15.81 19.48 27.38
C GLU A 81 -14.97 20.68 27.82
N GLN A 82 -13.86 20.91 27.12
CA GLN A 82 -12.99 22.08 27.34
C GLN A 82 -13.49 23.35 26.63
N GLY A 83 -14.64 23.31 25.94
CA GLY A 83 -15.23 24.43 25.25
C GLY A 83 -14.72 24.69 23.83
N PHE A 84 -13.93 23.78 23.25
CA PHE A 84 -13.49 23.87 21.86
C PHE A 84 -14.49 23.23 20.92
N HIS A 85 -14.97 23.98 19.94
CA HIS A 85 -15.96 23.52 18.97
C HIS A 85 -15.45 23.72 17.55
N CYS A 86 -15.80 22.80 16.65
CA CYS A 86 -15.51 22.94 15.23
C CYS A 86 -16.33 24.10 14.65
N THR A 87 -15.67 25.24 14.46
CA THR A 87 -16.30 26.45 13.86
C THR A 87 -16.04 26.54 12.36
N SER A 88 -15.34 25.59 11.80
CA SER A 88 -14.91 25.59 10.41
C SER A 88 -16.12 25.67 9.48
N LYS A 89 -16.16 26.72 8.65
CA LYS A 89 -17.11 26.87 7.54
C LYS A 89 -16.82 25.90 6.37
N ARG A 90 -15.82 25.03 6.49
CA ARG A 90 -15.61 23.98 5.51
C ARG A 90 -16.79 23.03 5.58
N LYS A 91 -17.62 23.07 4.54
CA LYS A 91 -18.75 22.14 4.35
C LYS A 91 -18.15 20.78 4.02
N LEU A 92 -17.68 20.06 5.03
CA LEU A 92 -17.22 18.68 4.89
C LEU A 92 -18.36 17.77 4.47
N LEU A 93 -19.59 18.10 4.92
CA LEU A 93 -20.80 17.38 4.59
C LEU A 93 -21.84 18.33 3.99
N THR A 94 -22.59 17.89 2.99
CA THR A 94 -23.74 18.65 2.48
C THR A 94 -24.86 18.68 3.52
N ALA A 95 -25.73 19.69 3.45
CA ALA A 95 -26.92 19.75 4.31
C ALA A 95 -27.80 18.48 4.19
N GLU A 96 -27.88 17.88 3.00
CA GLU A 96 -28.58 16.61 2.76
C GLU A 96 -27.93 15.44 3.53
N LYS A 97 -26.61 15.32 3.50
CA LYS A 97 -25.89 14.28 4.28
C LYS A 97 -26.03 14.49 5.77
N ILE A 98 -25.97 15.74 6.26
CA ILE A 98 -26.21 16.05 7.67
C ILE A 98 -27.62 15.60 8.07
N ALA A 99 -28.66 15.95 7.30
CA ALA A 99 -30.02 15.54 7.55
C ALA A 99 -30.22 14.01 7.54
N ARG A 100 -29.46 13.30 6.72
CA ARG A 100 -29.43 11.83 6.68
C ARG A 100 -28.83 11.22 7.93
N TYR A 101 -27.76 11.81 8.46
CA TYR A 101 -27.01 11.27 9.59
C TYR A 101 -27.56 11.71 10.96
N GLU A 102 -28.32 12.79 11.00
CA GLU A 102 -28.86 13.37 12.24
C GLU A 102 -29.70 12.39 13.08
N PRO A 103 -30.71 11.68 12.53
CA PRO A 103 -31.56 10.79 13.34
C PRO A 103 -30.76 9.66 13.99
N PRO A 104 -29.91 8.89 13.27
CA PRO A 104 -29.13 7.83 13.88
C PRO A 104 -28.03 8.34 14.83
N ILE A 105 -27.46 9.51 14.61
CA ILE A 105 -26.51 10.10 15.56
C ILE A 105 -27.23 10.52 16.85
N ASN A 106 -28.43 11.10 16.78
CA ASN A 106 -29.24 11.39 17.95
C ASN A 106 -29.58 10.12 18.75
N GLN A 107 -29.86 9.01 18.07
CA GLN A 107 -30.03 7.71 18.71
C GLN A 107 -28.79 7.25 19.44
N LEU A 108 -27.62 7.28 18.78
CA LEU A 108 -26.33 6.95 19.41
C LEU A 108 -26.03 7.83 20.62
N MET A 109 -26.26 9.15 20.51
CA MET A 109 -26.10 10.05 21.64
C MET A 109 -26.99 9.69 22.84
N THR A 110 -28.21 9.27 22.57
CA THR A 110 -29.14 8.83 23.63
C THR A 110 -28.68 7.53 24.27
N GLU A 111 -28.28 6.55 23.48
CA GLU A 111 -27.83 5.23 23.96
C GLU A 111 -26.57 5.31 24.81
N PHE A 112 -25.68 6.28 24.51
CA PHE A 112 -24.44 6.49 25.24
C PHE A 112 -24.52 7.65 26.27
N ASP A 113 -25.72 8.09 26.62
CA ASP A 113 -26.01 9.14 27.63
C ASP A 113 -25.22 10.46 27.37
N LEU A 114 -25.04 10.80 26.10
CA LEU A 114 -24.39 12.04 25.69
C LEU A 114 -25.42 13.17 25.60
N PRO A 115 -25.09 14.39 26.11
CA PRO A 115 -26.02 15.53 26.02
C PRO A 115 -26.29 15.89 24.56
N ILE A 116 -27.57 15.86 24.17
CA ILE A 116 -28.00 16.18 22.80
C ILE A 116 -28.06 17.70 22.65
N THR A 117 -27.02 18.26 22.05
CA THR A 117 -27.01 19.66 21.59
C THR A 117 -26.66 19.68 20.12
N GLU A 118 -27.13 20.69 19.38
CA GLU A 118 -26.82 20.83 17.95
C GLU A 118 -25.32 20.84 17.70
N ALA A 119 -24.55 21.59 18.48
CA ALA A 119 -23.10 21.65 18.35
C ALA A 119 -22.39 20.30 18.56
N LYS A 120 -22.83 19.54 19.58
CA LYS A 120 -22.23 18.20 19.83
C LYS A 120 -22.60 17.19 18.77
N ARG A 121 -23.85 17.22 18.31
CA ARG A 121 -24.32 16.38 17.21
C ARG A 121 -23.54 16.64 15.94
N ASP A 122 -23.40 17.90 15.53
CA ASP A 122 -22.69 18.28 14.33
C ASP A 122 -21.20 17.94 14.41
N ASP A 123 -20.58 18.11 15.57
CA ASP A 123 -19.22 17.66 15.86
C ASP A 123 -19.06 16.13 15.72
N LEU A 124 -20.02 15.34 16.22
CA LEU A 124 -19.99 13.88 16.08
C LEU A 124 -20.16 13.44 14.62
N ILE A 125 -21.09 14.06 13.90
CA ILE A 125 -21.25 13.81 12.46
C ILE A 125 -19.93 14.08 11.73
N GLN A 126 -19.31 15.22 11.95
CA GLN A 126 -18.03 15.56 11.33
C GLN A 126 -16.89 14.62 11.75
N THR A 127 -16.93 14.13 12.98
CA THR A 127 -15.90 13.20 13.49
C THR A 127 -16.04 11.81 12.89
N ILE A 128 -17.25 11.25 12.86
CA ILE A 128 -17.50 9.87 12.39
C ILE A 128 -17.40 9.79 10.87
N PHE A 129 -17.90 10.80 10.17
CA PHE A 129 -17.99 10.82 8.71
C PHE A 129 -16.98 11.74 8.03
N TRP A 130 -15.87 12.03 8.67
CA TRP A 130 -14.86 12.91 8.08
C TRP A 130 -14.30 12.41 6.73
N TYR A 131 -14.36 11.11 6.47
CA TYR A 131 -14.00 10.51 5.17
C TYR A 131 -15.05 10.74 4.08
N ASP A 132 -16.32 10.95 4.45
CA ASP A 132 -17.43 11.13 3.49
C ASP A 132 -17.63 12.61 3.18
N PHE A 133 -16.58 13.22 2.62
CA PHE A 133 -16.61 14.63 2.28
C PHE A 133 -17.62 14.93 1.18
N ALA A 134 -18.28 16.07 1.33
CA ALA A 134 -19.05 16.61 0.24
C ALA A 134 -18.11 17.07 -0.88
N TRP A 135 -18.40 16.61 -2.08
CA TRP A 135 -17.84 17.19 -3.27
C TRP A 135 -18.32 18.64 -3.40
N ASP A 136 -17.49 19.54 -3.94
CA ASP A 136 -17.91 20.94 -4.14
C ASP A 136 -19.08 21.00 -5.13
N ASN A 137 -19.09 20.10 -6.11
CA ASN A 137 -20.18 19.91 -7.06
C ASN A 137 -20.07 18.53 -7.74
N ALA A 138 -21.12 18.12 -8.48
CA ALA A 138 -21.14 16.86 -9.20
C ALA A 138 -20.07 16.77 -10.32
N GLU A 139 -19.67 17.88 -10.89
CA GLU A 139 -18.63 17.92 -11.94
C GLU A 139 -17.27 17.57 -11.37
N GLU A 140 -16.96 18.00 -10.15
CA GLU A 140 -15.74 17.62 -9.44
C GLU A 140 -15.66 16.12 -9.22
N GLU A 141 -16.72 15.50 -8.73
CA GLU A 141 -16.77 14.06 -8.52
C GLU A 141 -16.52 13.29 -9.82
N VAL A 142 -17.26 13.64 -10.89
CA VAL A 142 -17.09 13.00 -12.21
C VAL A 142 -15.69 13.21 -12.77
N ARG A 143 -15.11 14.39 -12.57
CA ARG A 143 -13.74 14.71 -13.01
C ARG A 143 -12.72 13.82 -12.28
N ILE A 144 -12.83 13.69 -10.96
CA ILE A 144 -11.89 12.88 -10.16
C ILE A 144 -12.07 11.40 -10.46
N GLU A 145 -13.29 10.91 -10.59
CA GLU A 145 -13.55 9.52 -10.97
C GLU A 145 -12.94 9.18 -12.34
N ARG A 146 -13.07 10.07 -13.32
CA ARG A 146 -12.43 9.91 -14.63
C ARG A 146 -10.91 9.88 -14.52
N LEU A 147 -10.33 10.73 -13.66
CA LEU A 147 -8.89 10.76 -13.40
C LEU A 147 -8.42 9.44 -12.77
N CYS A 148 -9.13 8.92 -11.77
CA CYS A 148 -8.83 7.63 -11.15
C CYS A 148 -8.89 6.47 -12.15
N ASN A 149 -9.94 6.42 -12.97
CA ASN A 149 -10.07 5.44 -14.05
C ASN A 149 -8.94 5.53 -15.08
N THR A 150 -8.56 6.74 -15.45
CA THR A 150 -7.44 6.99 -16.37
C THR A 150 -6.13 6.50 -15.78
N THR A 151 -5.88 6.77 -14.49
CA THR A 151 -4.69 6.34 -13.77
C THR A 151 -4.56 4.82 -13.79
N LEU A 152 -5.62 4.09 -13.43
CA LEU A 152 -5.62 2.62 -13.48
C LEU A 152 -5.42 2.10 -14.91
N SER A 153 -6.08 2.69 -15.88
CA SER A 153 -5.96 2.27 -17.29
C SER A 153 -4.55 2.48 -17.83
N LEU A 154 -3.86 3.55 -17.44
CA LEU A 154 -2.46 3.78 -17.82
C LEU A 154 -1.54 2.71 -17.26
N ILE A 155 -1.71 2.32 -15.99
CA ILE A 155 -0.94 1.26 -15.34
C ILE A 155 -1.19 -0.09 -16.03
N ILE A 156 -2.47 -0.45 -16.25
CA ILE A 156 -2.89 -1.68 -16.91
C ILE A 156 -2.25 -1.79 -18.30
N ASN A 157 -2.37 -0.73 -19.11
CA ASN A 157 -1.85 -0.73 -20.47
C ASN A 157 -0.31 -0.78 -20.50
N ALA A 158 0.37 -0.08 -19.60
CA ALA A 158 1.83 -0.05 -19.55
C ALA A 158 2.43 -1.41 -19.17
N LEU A 159 1.72 -2.22 -18.39
CA LEU A 159 2.21 -3.51 -17.90
C LEU A 159 1.57 -4.71 -18.62
N GLY A 160 0.48 -4.51 -19.38
CA GLY A 160 -0.25 -5.60 -20.01
C GLY A 160 -0.96 -6.52 -19.00
N ILE A 161 -1.32 -6.00 -17.84
CA ILE A 161 -2.05 -6.72 -16.78
C ILE A 161 -3.55 -6.46 -16.84
N THR A 162 -4.33 -7.19 -16.04
CA THR A 162 -5.79 -7.07 -15.99
C THR A 162 -6.27 -6.73 -14.59
N ILE A 163 -7.47 -6.22 -14.47
CA ILE A 163 -8.13 -5.97 -13.19
C ILE A 163 -9.58 -6.44 -13.26
N SER A 164 -10.04 -7.16 -12.24
CA SER A 164 -11.46 -7.52 -12.11
C SER A 164 -12.31 -6.29 -11.80
N GLU A 165 -13.59 -6.30 -12.16
CA GLU A 165 -14.47 -5.16 -11.88
C GLU A 165 -14.57 -4.83 -10.38
N PRO A 166 -14.72 -5.81 -9.45
CA PRO A 166 -14.71 -5.51 -8.02
C PRO A 166 -13.40 -4.87 -7.55
N SER A 167 -12.25 -5.36 -8.01
CA SER A 167 -10.94 -4.76 -7.67
C SER A 167 -10.80 -3.36 -8.27
N ARG A 168 -11.31 -3.13 -9.47
CA ARG A 168 -11.32 -1.81 -10.11
C ARG A 168 -12.12 -0.80 -9.28
N GLU A 169 -13.32 -1.17 -8.85
CA GLU A 169 -14.16 -0.33 -8.00
C GLU A 169 -13.47 0.00 -6.67
N ASN A 170 -12.85 -1.00 -6.03
CA ASN A 170 -12.08 -0.81 -4.79
C ASN A 170 -10.90 0.16 -5.00
N CYS A 171 -10.11 -0.02 -6.06
CA CYS A 171 -8.99 0.87 -6.37
C CYS A 171 -9.44 2.31 -6.72
N ILE A 172 -10.56 2.47 -7.42
CA ILE A 172 -11.15 3.78 -7.67
C ILE A 172 -11.63 4.41 -6.35
N GLY A 173 -12.30 3.64 -5.51
CA GLY A 173 -12.72 4.07 -4.17
C GLY A 173 -11.55 4.54 -3.32
N LEU A 174 -10.44 3.79 -3.33
CA LEU A 174 -9.19 4.18 -2.69
C LEU A 174 -8.69 5.54 -3.19
N LEU A 175 -8.52 5.72 -4.48
CA LEU A 175 -8.03 6.97 -5.04
C LEU A 175 -8.96 8.15 -4.76
N LYS A 176 -10.28 7.94 -4.83
CA LYS A 176 -11.29 8.95 -4.43
C LYS A 176 -11.16 9.30 -2.94
N SER A 177 -10.95 8.31 -2.07
CA SER A 177 -10.77 8.55 -0.63
C SER A 177 -9.51 9.33 -0.30
N VAL A 178 -8.41 9.06 -1.01
CA VAL A 178 -7.16 9.85 -0.92
C VAL A 178 -7.42 11.32 -1.27
N TYR A 179 -8.12 11.58 -2.37
CA TYR A 179 -8.47 12.94 -2.77
C TYR A 179 -9.34 13.64 -1.72
N ASN A 180 -10.39 12.98 -1.24
CA ASN A 180 -11.29 13.54 -0.24
C ASN A 180 -10.57 13.80 1.09
N SER A 181 -9.74 12.86 1.54
CA SER A 181 -8.96 13.02 2.76
C SER A 181 -8.05 14.25 2.73
N TYR A 182 -7.41 14.52 1.59
CA TYR A 182 -6.59 15.72 1.41
C TYR A 182 -7.41 17.01 1.48
N LYS A 183 -8.64 17.02 0.96
CA LYS A 183 -9.53 18.21 1.07
C LYS A 183 -9.83 18.57 2.52
N ALA A 184 -9.95 17.59 3.40
CA ALA A 184 -10.18 17.82 4.82
C ALA A 184 -8.91 18.15 5.58
N TYR A 185 -7.85 17.42 5.29
CA TYR A 185 -6.60 17.50 6.02
C TYR A 185 -5.43 17.47 5.03
N PRO A 186 -5.03 18.62 4.46
CA PRO A 186 -4.00 18.73 3.43
C PRO A 186 -2.58 18.61 4.00
N TYR A 187 -2.36 17.64 4.87
CA TYR A 187 -1.09 17.40 5.54
C TYR A 187 -0.79 15.90 5.58
N GLU A 188 0.47 15.55 5.79
CA GLU A 188 0.85 14.16 5.99
C GLU A 188 0.14 13.57 7.23
N LYS A 189 -0.41 12.37 7.08
CA LYS A 189 -1.12 11.65 8.14
C LYS A 189 -0.18 11.30 9.30
N TYR A 190 1.07 10.91 8.98
CA TYR A 190 2.05 10.45 9.96
C TYR A 190 2.82 11.59 10.59
N ILE A 191 3.11 11.46 11.88
CA ILE A 191 3.81 12.47 12.68
C ILE A 191 5.25 12.03 12.94
N ALA A 192 5.44 10.82 13.47
CA ALA A 192 6.72 10.26 13.83
C ALA A 192 7.13 9.07 12.96
N TYR A 193 6.19 8.20 12.59
CA TYR A 193 6.47 6.97 11.87
C TYR A 193 5.55 6.77 10.68
N ASN A 194 6.14 6.78 9.47
CA ASN A 194 5.41 6.52 8.24
C ASN A 194 5.42 5.01 7.92
N ARG A 195 4.41 4.29 8.39
CA ARG A 195 4.23 2.85 8.16
C ARG A 195 4.12 2.51 6.67
N GLU A 196 3.47 3.35 5.89
CA GLU A 196 3.25 3.14 4.46
C GLU A 196 4.55 3.26 3.67
N LEU A 197 5.41 4.23 4.03
CA LEU A 197 6.75 4.34 3.48
C LEU A 197 7.53 3.04 3.70
N TYR A 198 7.55 2.53 4.94
CA TYR A 198 8.29 1.32 5.28
C TYR A 198 7.79 0.10 4.47
N ASN A 199 6.47 -0.12 4.42
CA ASN A 199 5.88 -1.23 3.68
C ASN A 199 6.12 -1.10 2.17
N SER A 200 6.02 0.11 1.62
CA SER A 200 6.23 0.36 0.21
C SER A 200 7.67 0.12 -0.27
N LEU A 201 8.67 0.27 0.60
CA LEU A 201 10.07 0.00 0.26
C LEU A 201 10.30 -1.46 -0.14
N THR A 202 9.65 -2.41 0.53
CA THR A 202 9.70 -3.82 0.16
C THR A 202 9.04 -4.05 -1.19
N ILE A 203 7.85 -3.47 -1.41
CA ILE A 203 7.15 -3.56 -2.70
C ILE A 203 7.99 -2.94 -3.83
N GLN A 204 8.62 -1.78 -3.59
CA GLN A 204 9.49 -1.13 -4.58
C GLN A 204 10.66 -2.02 -4.97
N LYS A 205 11.23 -2.74 -4.02
CA LYS A 205 12.33 -3.67 -4.27
C LYS A 205 11.87 -4.88 -5.06
N ASP A 206 10.79 -5.51 -4.64
CA ASP A 206 10.33 -6.77 -5.21
C ASP A 206 9.57 -6.58 -6.53
N PHE A 207 8.91 -5.42 -6.71
CA PHE A 207 8.11 -5.06 -7.88
C PHE A 207 8.55 -3.72 -8.49
N ALA A 208 9.86 -3.55 -8.71
CA ALA A 208 10.47 -2.30 -9.14
C ALA A 208 9.87 -1.72 -10.43
N VAL A 209 9.46 -2.57 -11.37
CA VAL A 209 8.86 -2.14 -12.65
C VAL A 209 7.48 -1.54 -12.42
N PHE A 210 6.63 -2.21 -11.65
CA PHE A 210 5.32 -1.67 -11.27
C PHE A 210 5.46 -0.33 -10.55
N SER A 211 6.38 -0.29 -9.58
CA SER A 211 6.64 0.91 -8.79
C SER A 211 7.08 2.11 -9.65
N LYS A 212 7.91 1.88 -10.67
CA LYS A 212 8.31 2.93 -11.63
C LYS A 212 7.17 3.37 -12.54
N VAL A 213 6.34 2.44 -13.02
CA VAL A 213 5.15 2.78 -13.82
C VAL A 213 4.16 3.59 -13.00
N LEU A 214 3.90 3.18 -11.75
CA LEU A 214 3.04 3.93 -10.84
C LEU A 214 3.61 5.31 -10.54
N GLU A 215 4.90 5.41 -10.20
CA GLU A 215 5.60 6.68 -9.96
C GLU A 215 5.41 7.65 -11.12
N LYS A 216 5.74 7.22 -12.35
CA LYS A 216 5.58 8.03 -13.56
C LYS A 216 4.12 8.47 -13.75
N THR A 217 3.18 7.52 -13.62
CA THR A 217 1.76 7.80 -13.78
C THR A 217 1.26 8.83 -12.78
N LEU A 218 1.62 8.69 -11.49
CA LEU A 218 1.19 9.63 -10.45
C LEU A 218 1.85 11.00 -10.60
N LYS A 219 3.13 11.09 -11.01
CA LYS A 219 3.78 12.37 -11.35
C LYS A 219 3.07 13.09 -12.49
N ASP A 220 2.72 12.37 -13.55
CA ASP A 220 2.01 12.93 -14.69
C ASP A 220 0.60 13.41 -14.29
N GLN A 221 -0.09 12.69 -13.41
CA GLN A 221 -1.39 13.09 -12.89
C GLN A 221 -1.30 14.28 -11.92
N GLU A 222 -0.26 14.32 -11.09
CA GLU A 222 0.02 15.46 -10.21
C GLU A 222 0.25 16.74 -11.01
N ALA A 223 1.06 16.68 -12.07
CA ALA A 223 1.32 17.82 -12.95
C ALA A 223 0.05 18.34 -13.65
N LYS A 224 -0.90 17.45 -13.99
CA LYS A 224 -2.16 17.81 -14.67
C LYS A 224 -3.25 18.31 -13.73
N SER A 225 -3.34 17.73 -12.54
CA SER A 225 -4.44 17.99 -11.60
C SER A 225 -4.08 18.97 -10.50
N HIS A 226 -2.79 19.27 -10.31
CA HIS A 226 -2.23 20.03 -9.17
C HIS A 226 -2.57 19.42 -7.80
N PHE A 227 -2.93 18.15 -7.77
CA PHE A 227 -3.16 17.38 -6.54
C PHE A 227 -1.92 16.52 -6.25
N PRO A 228 -1.43 16.44 -5.00
CA PRO A 228 -0.14 15.83 -4.66
C PRO A 228 -0.18 14.29 -4.67
N TRP A 229 -0.58 13.68 -5.79
CA TRP A 229 -0.69 12.23 -5.97
C TRP A 229 0.62 11.50 -5.70
N TYR A 230 1.72 12.04 -6.21
CA TYR A 230 3.05 11.47 -6.05
C TYR A 230 3.73 12.00 -4.79
N SER A 231 3.79 13.32 -4.64
CA SER A 231 4.59 13.97 -3.61
C SER A 231 4.15 13.67 -2.18
N MET A 232 2.86 13.37 -1.95
CA MET A 232 2.34 13.01 -0.63
C MET A 232 1.85 11.57 -0.51
N TYR A 233 1.27 11.01 -1.59
CA TYR A 233 0.48 9.79 -1.48
C TYR A 233 1.06 8.58 -2.20
N TYR A 234 2.23 8.70 -2.84
CA TYR A 234 2.82 7.60 -3.60
C TYR A 234 2.98 6.32 -2.78
N HIS A 235 3.54 6.40 -1.59
CA HIS A 235 3.80 5.23 -0.75
C HIS A 235 2.51 4.55 -0.27
N MET A 236 1.53 5.36 0.13
CA MET A 236 0.21 4.88 0.50
C MET A 236 -0.48 4.20 -0.69
N ILE A 237 -0.57 4.87 -1.84
CA ILE A 237 -1.21 4.33 -3.04
C ILE A 237 -0.51 3.04 -3.49
N LEU A 238 0.83 3.01 -3.49
CA LEU A 238 1.58 1.82 -3.85
C LEU A 238 1.23 0.63 -2.94
N PHE A 239 1.21 0.83 -1.63
CA PHE A 239 0.89 -0.21 -0.66
C PHE A 239 -0.57 -0.66 -0.77
N GLU A 240 -1.50 0.28 -0.81
CA GLU A 240 -2.93 -0.01 -0.84
C GLU A 240 -3.39 -0.67 -2.15
N LEU A 241 -2.76 -0.39 -3.28
CA LEU A 241 -3.04 -1.09 -4.54
C LEU A 241 -2.73 -2.59 -4.43
N PHE A 242 -1.70 -2.99 -3.68
CA PHE A 242 -1.42 -4.40 -3.42
C PHE A 242 -2.44 -5.09 -2.51
N ILE A 243 -3.20 -4.31 -1.73
CA ILE A 243 -4.29 -4.82 -0.87
C ILE A 243 -5.61 -4.91 -1.65
N TYR A 244 -5.93 -3.89 -2.45
CA TYR A 244 -7.24 -3.77 -3.08
C TYR A 244 -7.32 -4.33 -4.51
N TRP A 245 -6.18 -4.63 -5.13
CA TRP A 245 -6.13 -5.22 -6.47
C TRP A 245 -5.85 -6.71 -6.38
N ASP A 246 -6.90 -7.52 -6.35
CA ASP A 246 -6.79 -8.98 -6.25
C ASP A 246 -5.97 -9.56 -7.38
N GLY A 247 -5.01 -10.42 -7.04
CA GLY A 247 -4.14 -11.10 -8.00
C GLY A 247 -3.06 -10.19 -8.63
N LEU A 248 -2.86 -8.95 -8.13
CA LEU A 248 -1.82 -8.08 -8.65
C LEU A 248 -0.40 -8.66 -8.46
N PRO A 249 -0.01 -9.17 -7.27
CA PRO A 249 1.32 -9.75 -7.10
C PRO A 249 1.60 -10.91 -8.06
N GLU A 250 0.62 -11.79 -8.25
CA GLU A 250 0.72 -12.96 -9.13
C GLU A 250 0.86 -12.55 -10.59
N GLN A 251 0.09 -11.57 -11.05
CA GLN A 251 0.20 -11.04 -12.40
C GLN A 251 1.58 -10.39 -12.63
N LEU A 252 2.07 -9.61 -11.68
CA LEU A 252 3.38 -8.97 -11.77
C LEU A 252 4.52 -9.99 -11.76
N ASP A 253 4.41 -11.06 -10.99
CA ASP A 253 5.40 -12.14 -11.03
C ASP A 253 5.33 -12.90 -12.35
N GLY A 254 4.14 -13.12 -12.91
CA GLY A 254 3.92 -13.73 -14.22
C GLY A 254 4.52 -12.93 -15.40
N LEU A 255 4.78 -11.62 -15.24
CA LEU A 255 5.50 -10.83 -16.25
C LEU A 255 6.99 -11.18 -16.34
N ARG A 256 7.54 -11.82 -15.30
CA ARG A 256 8.95 -12.20 -15.24
C ARG A 256 9.14 -13.54 -15.87
N LYS A 257 9.89 -13.61 -16.96
CA LYS A 257 10.19 -14.88 -17.62
C LYS A 257 11.06 -15.78 -16.73
N PRO A 258 10.84 -17.11 -16.79
CA PRO A 258 11.74 -18.06 -16.15
C PRO A 258 13.16 -17.93 -16.72
N VAL A 259 14.15 -18.20 -15.89
CA VAL A 259 15.57 -18.18 -16.27
C VAL A 259 15.92 -19.51 -16.93
N SER A 260 16.42 -19.48 -18.16
CA SER A 260 16.95 -20.66 -18.83
C SER A 260 18.21 -21.12 -18.09
N THR A 261 18.15 -22.32 -17.51
CA THR A 261 19.17 -22.81 -16.58
C THR A 261 19.67 -24.19 -16.98
N GLU A 262 20.97 -24.28 -17.29
CA GLU A 262 21.65 -25.56 -17.55
C GLU A 262 22.25 -26.10 -16.25
N VAL A 263 21.95 -27.37 -15.94
CA VAL A 263 22.46 -28.05 -14.74
C VAL A 263 23.44 -29.13 -15.15
N CYS A 264 24.64 -29.07 -14.60
CA CYS A 264 25.72 -30.03 -14.86
C CYS A 264 26.44 -30.39 -13.56
N SER A 265 27.05 -31.61 -13.52
CA SER A 265 27.80 -32.10 -12.38
C SER A 265 29.02 -32.89 -12.81
N ASP A 266 30.13 -32.74 -12.10
CA ASP A 266 31.33 -33.59 -12.26
C ASP A 266 31.12 -35.02 -11.74
N LEU A 267 30.07 -35.25 -10.88
CA LEU A 267 29.64 -36.56 -10.43
C LEU A 267 28.70 -37.26 -11.46
N GLY A 268 28.53 -36.67 -12.63
CA GLY A 268 27.78 -37.24 -13.75
C GLY A 268 26.28 -36.95 -13.72
N THR A 269 25.57 -37.45 -14.74
CA THR A 269 24.17 -37.16 -15.05
C THR A 269 23.20 -37.47 -13.92
N LYS A 270 23.44 -38.53 -13.13
CA LYS A 270 22.54 -38.87 -12.01
C LYS A 270 22.56 -37.81 -10.92
N HIS A 271 23.74 -37.29 -10.66
CA HIS A 271 23.89 -36.17 -9.68
C HIS A 271 23.35 -34.86 -10.24
N ALA A 272 23.56 -34.56 -11.51
CA ALA A 272 22.92 -33.38 -12.14
C ALA A 272 21.38 -33.42 -12.04
N LYS A 273 20.76 -34.63 -12.23
CA LYS A 273 19.32 -34.81 -11.98
C LYS A 273 18.92 -34.60 -10.53
N PHE A 274 19.75 -35.02 -9.58
CA PHE A 274 19.52 -34.78 -8.17
C PHE A 274 19.57 -33.28 -7.84
N LEU A 275 20.55 -32.53 -8.34
CA LEU A 275 20.62 -31.09 -8.22
C LEU A 275 19.39 -30.39 -8.85
N ALA A 276 19.03 -30.80 -10.07
CA ALA A 276 17.85 -30.28 -10.77
C ALA A 276 16.57 -30.51 -9.98
N TYR A 277 16.41 -31.63 -9.28
CA TYR A 277 15.29 -31.88 -8.38
C TYR A 277 15.23 -30.83 -7.24
N TYR A 278 16.37 -30.53 -6.60
CA TYR A 278 16.41 -29.50 -5.58
C TYR A 278 16.07 -28.12 -6.12
N LEU A 279 16.51 -27.80 -7.33
CA LEU A 279 16.19 -26.53 -7.99
C LEU A 279 14.71 -26.43 -8.32
N ASP A 280 14.12 -27.47 -8.91
CA ASP A 280 12.71 -27.51 -9.24
C ASP A 280 11.84 -27.40 -7.98
N LYS A 281 12.17 -28.14 -6.92
CA LYS A 281 11.47 -28.09 -5.64
C LYS A 281 11.44 -26.68 -5.01
N ASN A 282 12.51 -25.89 -5.17
CA ASN A 282 12.64 -24.58 -4.54
C ASN A 282 12.22 -23.42 -5.43
N TYR A 283 12.30 -23.58 -6.77
CA TYR A 283 12.15 -22.46 -7.71
C TYR A 283 11.21 -22.76 -8.88
N HIS A 284 10.55 -23.89 -8.89
CA HIS A 284 9.57 -24.40 -9.86
C HIS A 284 9.36 -23.49 -11.11
N ASP A 285 8.44 -22.55 -11.05
CA ASP A 285 8.05 -21.66 -12.16
C ASP A 285 9.10 -20.61 -12.54
N LYS A 286 10.21 -20.53 -11.80
CA LYS A 286 11.23 -19.49 -11.99
C LYS A 286 12.38 -19.95 -12.87
N LEU A 287 12.50 -21.24 -13.13
CA LEU A 287 13.58 -21.84 -13.91
C LEU A 287 13.03 -22.70 -15.05
N LEU A 288 13.70 -22.62 -16.20
CA LEU A 288 13.60 -23.62 -17.27
C LEU A 288 14.85 -24.49 -17.23
N LEU A 289 14.74 -25.67 -16.62
CA LEU A 289 15.87 -26.53 -16.35
C LEU A 289 16.20 -27.39 -17.57
N ASP A 290 17.46 -27.39 -18.00
CA ASP A 290 18.04 -28.31 -18.97
C ASP A 290 19.19 -29.07 -18.29
N ILE A 291 19.13 -30.41 -18.31
CA ILE A 291 20.12 -31.25 -17.66
C ILE A 291 21.08 -31.79 -18.73
N LYS A 292 22.33 -31.38 -18.68
CA LYS A 292 23.36 -31.88 -19.61
C LYS A 292 24.14 -33.02 -18.99
N ALA A 293 24.22 -34.09 -19.76
CA ALA A 293 25.05 -35.24 -19.45
C ALA A 293 26.49 -34.96 -19.92
N ASP A 294 27.45 -35.21 -19.03
CA ASP A 294 28.88 -35.38 -19.33
C ASP A 294 29.50 -34.32 -20.30
N LYS A 295 29.12 -33.03 -20.13
CA LYS A 295 29.80 -31.96 -20.88
C LYS A 295 31.09 -31.55 -20.20
N SER A 296 32.22 -31.74 -20.95
CA SER A 296 33.44 -31.03 -20.63
C SER A 296 33.34 -29.59 -21.13
N TYR A 297 33.14 -28.65 -20.21
CA TYR A 297 33.18 -27.20 -20.57
C TYR A 297 34.56 -26.71 -20.96
N SER A 298 35.59 -27.52 -20.81
CA SER A 298 36.98 -27.14 -21.19
C SER A 298 37.16 -26.91 -22.69
N GLU A 299 36.26 -27.43 -23.54
CA GLU A 299 36.33 -27.29 -25.01
C GLU A 299 35.17 -26.43 -25.57
N THR A 300 34.34 -25.86 -24.70
CA THR A 300 33.14 -25.15 -25.13
C THR A 300 33.48 -23.69 -25.45
N ALA A 301 33.34 -23.29 -26.72
CA ALA A 301 33.47 -21.89 -27.08
C ALA A 301 32.41 -21.04 -26.36
N PRO A 302 32.73 -19.82 -25.88
CA PRO A 302 31.76 -18.94 -25.20
C PRO A 302 30.50 -18.67 -26.01
N GLU A 303 30.58 -18.70 -27.33
CA GLU A 303 29.47 -18.48 -28.26
C GLU A 303 28.43 -19.63 -28.27
N SER A 304 28.79 -20.80 -27.74
CA SER A 304 27.87 -21.97 -27.61
C SER A 304 27.11 -22.01 -26.30
N LEU A 305 27.32 -21.03 -25.39
CA LEU A 305 26.60 -20.93 -24.13
C LEU A 305 25.25 -20.21 -24.34
N ILE A 306 24.18 -20.98 -24.45
CA ILE A 306 22.83 -20.47 -24.78
C ILE A 306 21.96 -20.21 -23.57
N SER A 307 22.24 -20.84 -22.42
CA SER A 307 21.45 -20.68 -21.20
C SER A 307 21.82 -19.39 -20.46
N ASP A 308 20.85 -18.75 -19.79
CA ASP A 308 21.05 -17.55 -19.00
C ASP A 308 21.89 -17.82 -17.75
N LEU A 309 21.69 -18.99 -17.12
CA LEU A 309 22.35 -19.43 -15.91
C LEU A 309 22.89 -20.86 -16.06
N TYR A 310 24.05 -21.10 -15.48
CA TYR A 310 24.68 -22.42 -15.38
C TYR A 310 24.85 -22.77 -13.91
N VAL A 311 24.27 -23.89 -13.49
CA VAL A 311 24.36 -24.38 -12.12
C VAL A 311 25.17 -25.68 -12.09
N THR A 312 26.28 -25.67 -11.37
CA THR A 312 27.23 -26.76 -11.29
C THR A 312 27.67 -27.03 -9.86
N ASN A 313 28.30 -28.18 -9.57
CA ASN A 313 29.00 -28.43 -8.30
C ASN A 313 30.51 -28.21 -8.42
N PHE A 314 30.97 -27.66 -9.52
CA PHE A 314 32.37 -27.36 -9.78
C PHE A 314 32.57 -25.99 -10.43
N SER A 315 33.71 -25.39 -10.27
CA SER A 315 34.07 -24.15 -10.92
C SER A 315 34.76 -24.42 -12.27
N THR A 316 34.46 -23.60 -13.29
CA THR A 316 35.08 -23.69 -14.61
C THR A 316 35.26 -22.30 -15.21
N PRO A 317 36.44 -22.01 -15.80
CA PRO A 317 36.72 -20.75 -16.50
C PRO A 317 36.02 -20.62 -17.86
N ALA A 318 35.44 -21.72 -18.37
CA ALA A 318 34.71 -21.72 -19.65
C ALA A 318 33.35 -21.02 -19.58
N ILE A 319 32.81 -20.81 -18.39
CA ILE A 319 31.51 -20.11 -18.16
C ILE A 319 31.83 -18.80 -17.46
N PRO A 320 31.35 -17.65 -17.97
CA PRO A 320 31.50 -16.35 -17.30
C PRO A 320 30.92 -16.38 -15.87
N GLU A 321 31.64 -15.77 -14.91
CA GLU A 321 31.27 -15.79 -13.48
C GLU A 321 29.85 -15.27 -13.22
N GLU A 322 29.46 -14.26 -13.98
CA GLU A 322 28.09 -13.70 -13.87
C GLU A 322 27.00 -14.71 -14.25
N ARG A 323 27.31 -15.71 -15.11
CA ARG A 323 26.35 -16.75 -15.55
C ARG A 323 26.55 -18.08 -14.83
N LEU A 324 27.61 -18.26 -14.04
CA LEU A 324 27.91 -19.47 -13.29
C LEU A 324 27.40 -19.34 -11.84
N PHE A 325 26.82 -20.43 -11.32
CA PHE A 325 26.52 -20.59 -9.90
C PHE A 325 26.96 -21.97 -9.43
N VAL A 326 27.89 -22.01 -8.48
CA VAL A 326 28.43 -23.28 -7.95
C VAL A 326 27.68 -23.64 -6.67
N LEU A 327 27.12 -24.86 -6.65
CA LEU A 327 26.46 -25.47 -5.50
C LEU A 327 27.39 -26.49 -4.84
N GLU A 328 27.10 -26.82 -3.59
CA GLU A 328 27.63 -28.04 -2.95
C GLU A 328 26.98 -29.28 -3.58
N ASP A 329 27.60 -30.45 -3.43
CA ASP A 329 27.03 -31.74 -3.91
C ASP A 329 25.64 -32.01 -3.33
N VAL A 330 25.39 -31.54 -2.10
CA VAL A 330 24.06 -31.47 -1.51
C VAL A 330 23.82 -29.98 -1.13
N PRO A 331 22.94 -29.26 -1.84
CA PRO A 331 22.77 -27.82 -1.65
C PRO A 331 22.29 -27.48 -0.23
N SER A 332 22.99 -26.56 0.41
CA SER A 332 22.61 -25.99 1.71
C SER A 332 21.47 -24.96 1.56
N ALA A 333 20.71 -24.74 2.62
CA ALA A 333 19.67 -23.68 2.63
C ALA A 333 20.27 -22.29 2.35
N LYS A 334 21.50 -22.04 2.83
CA LYS A 334 22.23 -20.76 2.59
C LYS A 334 22.53 -20.58 1.11
N THR A 335 23.05 -21.62 0.46
CA THR A 335 23.42 -21.56 -0.95
C THR A 335 22.18 -21.48 -1.84
N LEU A 336 21.11 -22.22 -1.51
CA LEU A 336 19.83 -22.06 -2.19
C LEU A 336 19.29 -20.62 -2.06
N SER A 337 19.31 -20.04 -0.86
CA SER A 337 18.89 -18.63 -0.70
C SER A 337 19.72 -17.63 -1.54
N ALA A 338 21.02 -17.89 -1.69
CA ALA A 338 21.89 -17.06 -2.53
C ALA A 338 21.55 -17.23 -4.02
N LEU A 339 21.31 -18.47 -4.47
CA LEU A 339 20.86 -18.76 -5.82
C LEU A 339 19.50 -18.12 -6.13
N GLY A 340 18.56 -18.16 -5.16
CA GLY A 340 17.24 -17.53 -5.30
C GLY A 340 17.35 -16.04 -5.57
N ARG A 341 18.24 -15.33 -4.86
CA ARG A 341 18.50 -13.90 -5.13
C ARG A 341 19.05 -13.66 -6.54
N LYS A 342 19.97 -14.50 -7.00
CA LYS A 342 20.54 -14.40 -8.36
C LYS A 342 19.47 -14.65 -9.43
N ILE A 343 18.59 -15.64 -9.24
CA ILE A 343 17.46 -15.92 -10.14
C ILE A 343 16.52 -14.70 -10.24
N GLU A 344 16.14 -14.11 -9.11
CA GLU A 344 15.26 -12.92 -9.10
C GLU A 344 15.92 -11.72 -9.77
N GLU A 345 17.21 -11.53 -9.59
CA GLU A 345 17.97 -10.48 -10.27
C GLU A 345 17.95 -10.67 -11.80
N TYR A 346 18.15 -11.87 -12.29
CA TYR A 346 18.05 -12.19 -13.74
C TYR A 346 16.65 -11.92 -14.28
N ARG A 347 15.62 -12.41 -13.59
CA ARG A 347 14.21 -12.23 -13.97
C ARG A 347 13.85 -10.75 -14.05
N MET A 348 14.28 -9.97 -13.06
CA MET A 348 14.03 -8.52 -13.01
C MET A 348 14.76 -7.78 -14.12
N ASN A 349 16.04 -8.06 -14.34
CA ASN A 349 16.84 -7.41 -15.38
C ASN A 349 16.28 -7.69 -16.79
N THR A 350 15.80 -8.91 -17.02
CA THR A 350 15.15 -9.29 -18.28
C THR A 350 13.86 -8.52 -18.50
N LEU A 351 13.02 -8.39 -17.47
CA LEU A 351 11.78 -7.61 -17.52
C LEU A 351 12.05 -6.13 -17.81
N ILE A 352 13.03 -5.53 -17.11
CA ILE A 352 13.41 -4.12 -17.33
C ILE A 352 13.86 -3.89 -18.78
N LYS A 353 14.68 -4.79 -19.33
CA LYS A 353 15.12 -4.70 -20.73
C LYS A 353 13.93 -4.80 -21.71
N GLN A 354 12.99 -5.72 -21.47
CA GLN A 354 11.79 -5.86 -22.32
C GLN A 354 10.93 -4.61 -22.31
N LEU A 355 10.70 -3.99 -21.15
CA LEU A 355 9.90 -2.78 -21.04
C LEU A 355 10.61 -1.51 -21.55
N ALA A 356 11.94 -1.46 -21.52
CA ALA A 356 12.69 -0.37 -22.11
C ALA A 356 12.57 -0.31 -23.65
N TYR A 357 12.22 -1.43 -24.31
CA TYR A 357 11.92 -1.46 -25.75
C TYR A 357 10.47 -1.02 -26.07
N LEU A 358 9.60 -0.90 -25.08
CA LEU A 358 8.20 -0.48 -25.25
C LEU A 358 7.97 1.02 -25.00
N ASN A 359 8.97 1.76 -24.56
CA ASN A 359 9.04 3.21 -24.39
C ASN A 359 9.91 3.87 -25.45
#